data_6acb480fb9ba8cdca001a048c442774a
#
_entry.id   6acb480fb9ba8cdca001a048c442774a
#
_cell.length_a   1.000
_cell.length_b   1.000
_cell.length_c   1.000
_cell.angle_alpha   90.00
_cell.angle_beta   90.00
_cell.angle_gamma   90.00
#
_symmetry.space_group_name_H-M   'P 1'
#
loop_
_entity.id
_entity.type
_entity.pdbx_description
1 polymer ?
#
loop_
_entity_poly.entity_id
_entity_poly.type
_entity_poly.pdbx_seq_one_letter_code
_entity_poly.pdbx_strand_id
1 'polypeptide(L)'
;MIVRITDIKPHPKNSEIYDLSNIDDLVESIKEVGLLQPLIINKYNQILSGHRRFESIKRLGWKEVNVEVKEVEEEKIDLFLVHFNKQRVKSNKEILSEYDILENHFDSKQGLRTDLTSVSRNISYSKRDEISSKIGVSSSSLGRLLFIRKHNTELIKMIDRGVLTIRQSYLQTQREVNERESRKKVEKSDIRISDWRFYQKSSHDMSELKDGEVQTIFTSPPYWNKRLYADGGGLGNEKTSEEFVINLSEHLKDCKRVLNNKGSFFLNLGDTFLNSDLQNVPHRVIGRLKSDGWILRNTIIWSKTNPKPSSSKSNLTPSYEFIFHLVKSTDYLYNRTPTKLNSDSKISLPPRHRKSDGTYSSTISPYIPKSEGKNMGDYWNEEIVRTAVANQSLGIEGEHLAPFPKQIITLPILQTSEIGDLILDPFCGSGNVGRVCDVLERNFVGYDLSNYLS
;
A
#
# COMPACT_ATOMS: atom_id res chain seq x y z
N MET A 1 -28.57 21.65 -41.46
CA MET A 1 -29.36 20.91 -42.45
C MET A 1 -30.47 20.14 -41.71
N ILE A 2 -31.70 20.07 -42.23
CA ILE A 2 -32.78 19.29 -41.64
C ILE A 2 -32.81 17.91 -42.29
N VAL A 3 -32.84 16.85 -41.45
CA VAL A 3 -32.83 15.45 -41.91
C VAL A 3 -33.94 14.67 -41.19
N ARG A 4 -34.56 13.71 -41.87
CA ARG A 4 -35.56 12.83 -41.26
C ARG A 4 -34.89 11.92 -40.23
N ILE A 5 -35.55 11.72 -39.08
CA ILE A 5 -35.00 10.84 -38.02
C ILE A 5 -34.80 9.41 -38.50
N THR A 6 -35.66 8.94 -39.44
CA THR A 6 -35.53 7.60 -40.03
C THR A 6 -34.27 7.38 -40.86
N ASP A 7 -33.68 8.47 -41.36
CA ASP A 7 -32.50 8.41 -42.23
C ASP A 7 -31.18 8.51 -41.45
N ILE A 8 -31.26 8.78 -40.13
CA ILE A 8 -30.11 8.91 -39.24
C ILE A 8 -29.86 7.58 -38.55
N LYS A 9 -28.61 7.16 -38.48
CA LYS A 9 -28.19 5.90 -37.82
C LYS A 9 -27.22 6.19 -36.69
N PRO A 10 -27.44 5.56 -35.50
CA PRO A 10 -26.42 5.56 -34.45
C PRO A 10 -25.10 4.94 -34.95
N HIS A 11 -23.95 5.49 -34.53
CA HIS A 11 -22.68 4.84 -34.84
C HIS A 11 -22.53 3.57 -33.98
N PRO A 12 -22.20 2.39 -34.58
CA PRO A 12 -22.15 1.10 -33.87
C PRO A 12 -21.27 1.14 -32.61
N LYS A 13 -20.08 1.70 -32.71
CA LYS A 13 -19.12 1.78 -31.60
C LYS A 13 -19.61 2.65 -30.44
N ASN A 14 -20.57 3.55 -30.65
CA ASN A 14 -21.08 4.35 -29.55
C ASN A 14 -21.80 3.48 -28.49
N SER A 15 -22.56 2.47 -28.91
CA SER A 15 -23.27 1.57 -28.00
C SER A 15 -22.33 0.59 -27.27
N GLU A 16 -21.13 0.36 -27.80
CA GLU A 16 -20.09 -0.44 -27.14
C GLU A 16 -19.42 0.33 -26.00
N ILE A 17 -19.34 1.66 -26.13
CA ILE A 17 -18.64 2.54 -25.19
C ILE A 17 -19.57 3.11 -24.14
N TYR A 18 -20.75 3.63 -24.57
CA TYR A 18 -21.63 4.46 -23.76
C TYR A 18 -22.99 3.84 -23.55
N ASP A 19 -23.47 3.90 -22.31
CA ASP A 19 -24.83 3.53 -21.94
C ASP A 19 -25.81 4.68 -22.26
N LEU A 20 -26.92 4.32 -22.90
CA LEU A 20 -28.00 5.24 -23.26
C LEU A 20 -29.26 5.03 -22.44
N SER A 21 -29.25 4.18 -21.39
CA SER A 21 -30.41 3.80 -20.62
C SER A 21 -31.00 4.93 -19.79
N ASN A 22 -30.19 5.86 -19.29
CA ASN A 22 -30.64 6.96 -18.43
C ASN A 22 -30.69 8.29 -19.19
N ILE A 23 -31.81 8.56 -19.87
CA ILE A 23 -32.03 9.78 -20.66
C ILE A 23 -33.31 10.52 -20.30
N ASP A 24 -34.04 10.11 -19.26
CA ASP A 24 -35.37 10.65 -18.95
C ASP A 24 -35.32 12.16 -18.65
N ASP A 25 -34.34 12.61 -17.87
CA ASP A 25 -34.10 14.04 -17.60
C ASP A 25 -33.84 14.84 -18.90
N LEU A 26 -33.13 14.23 -19.86
CA LEU A 26 -32.84 14.87 -21.14
C LEU A 26 -34.09 14.92 -22.06
N VAL A 27 -34.94 13.90 -22.00
CA VAL A 27 -36.23 13.87 -22.70
C VAL A 27 -37.12 14.99 -22.20
N GLU A 28 -37.23 15.16 -20.87
CA GLU A 28 -38.02 16.27 -20.31
C GLU A 28 -37.43 17.65 -20.69
N SER A 29 -36.15 17.82 -20.56
CA SER A 29 -35.49 19.08 -20.95
C SER A 29 -35.69 19.42 -22.41
N ILE A 30 -35.57 18.45 -23.35
CA ILE A 30 -35.80 18.68 -24.77
C ILE A 30 -37.27 18.99 -25.06
N LYS A 31 -38.18 18.40 -24.29
CA LYS A 31 -39.63 18.68 -24.40
C LYS A 31 -39.95 20.12 -24.01
N GLU A 32 -39.29 20.64 -22.98
CA GLU A 32 -39.54 22.00 -22.47
C GLU A 32 -38.88 23.11 -23.31
N VAL A 33 -37.59 22.94 -23.64
CA VAL A 33 -36.79 24.03 -24.26
C VAL A 33 -36.33 23.74 -25.68
N GLY A 34 -36.69 22.57 -26.21
CA GLY A 34 -36.26 22.15 -27.56
C GLY A 34 -34.82 21.65 -27.58
N LEU A 35 -34.34 21.32 -28.78
CA LEU A 35 -32.98 20.85 -29.01
C LEU A 35 -32.03 22.05 -29.20
N LEU A 36 -31.31 22.43 -28.15
CA LEU A 36 -30.41 23.58 -28.12
C LEU A 36 -29.16 23.43 -29.01
N GLN A 37 -28.70 22.20 -29.23
CA GLN A 37 -27.52 21.87 -30.03
C GLN A 37 -27.88 20.83 -31.08
N PRO A 38 -27.50 21.04 -32.39
CA PRO A 38 -27.77 20.08 -33.44
C PRO A 38 -27.04 18.75 -33.19
N LEU A 39 -27.53 17.69 -33.82
CA LEU A 39 -26.76 16.44 -33.92
C LEU A 39 -25.61 16.65 -34.89
N ILE A 40 -24.46 16.02 -34.62
CA ILE A 40 -23.35 15.99 -35.58
C ILE A 40 -23.32 14.61 -36.20
N ILE A 41 -23.41 14.55 -37.54
CA ILE A 41 -23.40 13.33 -38.32
C ILE A 41 -22.27 13.35 -39.37
N ASN A 42 -21.88 12.15 -39.84
CA ASN A 42 -20.98 12.02 -40.97
C ASN A 42 -21.77 12.06 -42.31
N LYS A 43 -21.05 11.99 -43.46
CA LYS A 43 -21.63 11.92 -44.80
C LYS A 43 -22.52 10.69 -45.05
N TYR A 44 -22.46 9.67 -44.19
CA TYR A 44 -23.29 8.46 -44.26
C TYR A 44 -24.47 8.50 -43.31
N ASN A 45 -24.83 9.68 -42.79
CA ASN A 45 -25.88 9.90 -41.78
C ASN A 45 -25.66 9.14 -40.47
N GLN A 46 -24.42 8.78 -40.13
CA GLN A 46 -24.12 8.18 -38.84
C GLN A 46 -23.77 9.26 -37.83
N ILE A 47 -24.30 9.13 -36.63
CA ILE A 47 -24.14 10.08 -35.54
C ILE A 47 -22.69 10.03 -35.01
N LEU A 48 -22.00 11.16 -35.05
CA LEU A 48 -20.70 11.38 -34.41
C LEU A 48 -20.84 12.00 -33.00
N SER A 49 -21.87 12.88 -32.84
CA SER A 49 -22.18 13.46 -31.52
C SER A 49 -23.69 13.64 -31.36
N GLY A 50 -24.18 13.37 -30.16
CA GLY A 50 -25.58 13.57 -29.81
C GLY A 50 -26.44 12.31 -29.79
N HIS A 51 -25.88 11.12 -29.62
CA HIS A 51 -26.62 9.84 -29.52
C HIS A 51 -27.74 9.89 -28.47
N ARG A 52 -27.48 10.46 -27.28
CA ARG A 52 -28.51 10.64 -26.22
C ARG A 52 -29.62 11.59 -26.69
N ARG A 53 -29.26 12.70 -27.31
CA ARG A 53 -30.23 13.66 -27.90
C ARG A 53 -31.07 13.02 -29.01
N PHE A 54 -30.44 12.22 -29.86
CA PHE A 54 -31.14 11.43 -30.87
C PHE A 54 -32.16 10.45 -30.26
N GLU A 55 -31.76 9.72 -29.28
CA GLU A 55 -32.68 8.76 -28.60
C GLU A 55 -33.83 9.50 -27.88
N SER A 56 -33.54 10.67 -27.28
CA SER A 56 -34.55 11.51 -26.66
C SER A 56 -35.58 12.05 -27.63
N ILE A 57 -35.14 12.61 -28.77
CA ILE A 57 -36.07 13.13 -29.79
C ILE A 57 -36.87 12.02 -30.47
N LYS A 58 -36.29 10.83 -30.61
CA LYS A 58 -36.99 9.63 -31.09
C LYS A 58 -38.09 9.22 -30.14
N ARG A 59 -37.86 9.22 -28.83
CA ARG A 59 -38.91 8.96 -27.80
C ARG A 59 -40.00 10.03 -27.79
N LEU A 60 -39.66 11.28 -28.11
CA LEU A 60 -40.59 12.39 -28.26
C LEU A 60 -41.39 12.36 -29.58
N GLY A 61 -41.10 11.41 -30.48
CA GLY A 61 -41.84 11.23 -31.74
C GLY A 61 -41.53 12.28 -32.81
N TRP A 62 -40.40 12.98 -32.73
CA TRP A 62 -40.01 13.92 -33.76
C TRP A 62 -39.81 13.21 -35.10
N LYS A 63 -40.15 13.89 -36.19
CA LYS A 63 -40.01 13.34 -37.55
C LYS A 63 -38.73 13.83 -38.24
N GLU A 64 -38.30 15.01 -37.89
CA GLU A 64 -37.13 15.68 -38.50
C GLU A 64 -36.30 16.37 -37.42
N VAL A 65 -35.00 16.53 -37.68
CA VAL A 65 -34.08 17.20 -36.75
C VAL A 65 -33.00 17.97 -37.48
N ASN A 66 -32.55 19.08 -36.87
CA ASN A 66 -31.44 19.85 -37.39
C ASN A 66 -30.13 19.13 -37.09
N VAL A 67 -29.29 18.97 -38.15
CA VAL A 67 -28.00 18.29 -38.06
C VAL A 67 -26.89 19.13 -38.66
N GLU A 68 -25.69 18.96 -38.15
CA GLU A 68 -24.43 19.44 -38.72
C GLU A 68 -23.70 18.24 -39.35
N VAL A 69 -23.36 18.33 -40.61
CA VAL A 69 -22.60 17.30 -41.33
C VAL A 69 -21.10 17.58 -41.17
N LYS A 70 -20.34 16.64 -40.70
CA LYS A 70 -18.91 16.77 -40.56
C LYS A 70 -18.18 15.64 -41.31
N GLU A 71 -17.28 16.05 -42.20
CA GLU A 71 -16.41 15.07 -42.85
C GLU A 71 -15.30 14.64 -41.90
N VAL A 72 -15.23 13.37 -41.65
CA VAL A 72 -14.23 12.74 -40.78
C VAL A 72 -13.70 11.53 -41.49
N GLU A 73 -12.38 11.38 -41.51
CA GLU A 73 -11.71 10.18 -41.99
C GLU A 73 -12.11 8.99 -41.13
N GLU A 74 -12.37 7.83 -41.73
CA GLU A 74 -12.91 6.64 -41.06
C GLU A 74 -12.02 6.18 -39.94
N GLU A 75 -10.70 6.28 -40.09
CA GLU A 75 -9.69 5.94 -39.08
C GLU A 75 -9.71 6.86 -37.82
N LYS A 76 -10.32 8.04 -37.93
CA LYS A 76 -10.40 9.06 -36.88
C LYS A 76 -11.74 9.10 -36.17
N ILE A 77 -12.75 8.36 -36.62
CA ILE A 77 -14.11 8.40 -36.08
C ILE A 77 -14.10 8.09 -34.58
N ASP A 78 -13.35 7.09 -34.16
CA ASP A 78 -13.24 6.66 -32.76
C ASP A 78 -12.71 7.77 -31.85
N LEU A 79 -11.71 8.50 -32.30
CA LEU A 79 -11.17 9.66 -31.60
C LEU A 79 -12.22 10.78 -31.46
N PHE A 80 -13.02 11.00 -32.51
CA PHE A 80 -14.09 11.96 -32.44
C PHE A 80 -15.19 11.58 -31.46
N LEU A 81 -15.59 10.32 -31.43
CA LEU A 81 -16.57 9.83 -30.45
C LEU A 81 -16.09 10.07 -28.99
N VAL A 82 -14.83 9.78 -28.68
CA VAL A 82 -14.25 10.04 -27.35
C VAL A 82 -14.17 11.55 -27.08
N HIS A 83 -13.69 12.32 -28.06
CA HIS A 83 -13.51 13.78 -27.91
C HIS A 83 -14.81 14.52 -27.62
N PHE A 84 -15.89 14.20 -28.33
CA PHE A 84 -17.20 14.82 -28.13
C PHE A 84 -17.85 14.46 -26.78
N ASN A 85 -17.41 13.36 -26.14
CA ASN A 85 -17.90 12.93 -24.83
C ASN A 85 -16.95 13.32 -23.66
N LYS A 86 -15.90 14.10 -23.92
CA LYS A 86 -14.89 14.45 -22.90
C LYS A 86 -15.49 15.14 -21.67
N GLN A 87 -16.47 15.99 -21.83
CA GLN A 87 -17.10 16.76 -20.74
C GLN A 87 -18.32 16.07 -20.11
N ARG A 88 -18.67 14.88 -20.59
CA ARG A 88 -19.78 14.11 -20.04
C ARG A 88 -19.38 13.48 -18.71
N VAL A 89 -20.33 13.40 -17.75
CA VAL A 89 -20.19 12.54 -16.59
C VAL A 89 -20.22 11.09 -17.08
N LYS A 90 -19.16 10.36 -16.88
CA LYS A 90 -18.95 8.98 -17.37
C LYS A 90 -18.95 7.98 -16.23
N SER A 91 -19.48 6.80 -16.47
CA SER A 91 -19.23 5.65 -15.59
C SER A 91 -17.77 5.19 -15.70
N ASN A 92 -17.29 4.46 -14.70
CA ASN A 92 -15.93 3.92 -14.74
C ASN A 92 -15.75 2.86 -15.84
N LYS A 93 -16.83 2.16 -16.18
CA LYS A 93 -16.87 1.25 -17.33
C LYS A 93 -16.66 2.01 -18.63
N GLU A 94 -17.33 3.15 -18.84
CA GLU A 94 -17.16 3.99 -20.03
C GLU A 94 -15.75 4.57 -20.12
N ILE A 95 -15.16 5.01 -19.00
CA ILE A 95 -13.77 5.48 -18.92
C ILE A 95 -12.79 4.41 -19.41
N LEU A 96 -13.01 3.16 -18.96
CA LEU A 96 -12.17 2.02 -19.36
C LEU A 96 -12.34 1.66 -20.85
N SER A 97 -13.56 1.77 -21.39
CA SER A 97 -13.81 1.53 -22.82
C SER A 97 -13.15 2.61 -23.70
N GLU A 98 -13.20 3.89 -23.28
CA GLU A 98 -12.48 4.97 -23.96
C GLU A 98 -10.95 4.76 -23.91
N TYR A 99 -10.44 4.26 -22.78
CA TYR A 99 -9.02 3.92 -22.65
C TYR A 99 -8.60 2.89 -23.70
N ASP A 100 -9.36 1.81 -23.86
CA ASP A 100 -9.04 0.74 -24.81
C ASP A 100 -8.99 1.25 -26.26
N ILE A 101 -9.92 2.11 -26.63
CA ILE A 101 -9.95 2.73 -27.97
C ILE A 101 -8.72 3.61 -28.20
N LEU A 102 -8.39 4.47 -27.24
CA LEU A 102 -7.25 5.36 -27.34
C LEU A 102 -5.93 4.59 -27.30
N GLU A 103 -5.83 3.53 -26.47
CA GLU A 103 -4.65 2.68 -26.39
C GLU A 103 -4.35 2.01 -27.74
N ASN A 104 -5.37 1.42 -28.38
CA ASN A 104 -5.25 0.79 -29.70
C ASN A 104 -4.82 1.80 -30.78
N HIS A 105 -5.35 3.03 -30.72
CA HIS A 105 -4.98 4.09 -31.65
C HIS A 105 -3.52 4.54 -31.47
N PHE A 106 -3.00 4.56 -30.24
CA PHE A 106 -1.61 4.88 -29.96
C PHE A 106 -0.66 3.78 -30.41
N ASP A 107 -1.03 2.51 -30.26
CA ASP A 107 -0.19 1.37 -30.66
C ASP A 107 -0.09 1.23 -32.19
N SER A 108 -1.13 1.59 -32.93
CA SER A 108 -1.09 1.62 -34.39
C SER A 108 -0.14 2.68 -34.97
N LYS A 109 0.22 3.70 -34.19
CA LYS A 109 1.16 4.77 -34.59
C LYS A 109 2.63 4.48 -34.24
N GLN A 110 2.94 3.50 -33.44
CA GLN A 110 4.34 3.15 -33.06
C GLN A 110 5.17 2.54 -34.20
N GLY A 111 4.60 2.29 -35.37
CA GLY A 111 5.33 1.85 -36.59
C GLY A 111 6.00 2.98 -37.38
N LEU A 112 5.81 4.24 -37.06
CA LEU A 112 6.42 5.39 -37.75
C LEU A 112 7.60 5.93 -36.95
N ARG A 113 8.79 5.84 -37.55
CA ARG A 113 10.06 6.37 -37.05
C ARG A 113 9.93 7.82 -36.56
N THR A 114 10.24 8.06 -35.28
CA THR A 114 10.19 9.37 -34.59
C THR A 114 11.52 10.12 -34.58
N ASP A 115 12.47 9.78 -35.45
CA ASP A 115 13.80 10.36 -35.51
C ASP A 115 13.91 11.68 -36.32
N LEU A 116 12.79 12.27 -36.74
CA LEU A 116 12.78 13.48 -37.55
C LEU A 116 12.13 14.74 -36.94
N THR A 117 11.85 14.79 -35.67
CA THR A 117 11.43 16.04 -35.03
C THR A 117 12.34 16.35 -33.84
N SER A 118 13.40 17.09 -34.17
CA SER A 118 14.22 17.82 -33.19
C SER A 118 13.38 18.91 -32.51
N VAL A 119 13.70 19.12 -31.24
CA VAL A 119 13.45 20.26 -30.35
C VAL A 119 12.38 20.07 -29.28
N SER A 120 12.88 20.04 -28.11
CA SER A 120 12.35 20.48 -26.80
C SER A 120 12.04 19.41 -25.77
N ARG A 121 13.05 19.27 -24.91
CA ARG A 121 13.00 19.15 -23.42
C ARG A 121 12.06 18.13 -22.79
N ASN A 122 12.68 17.04 -22.32
CA ASN A 122 12.52 16.37 -21.03
C ASN A 122 11.24 16.66 -20.23
N ILE A 123 10.12 16.12 -20.68
CA ILE A 123 9.06 15.62 -19.81
C ILE A 123 8.58 14.33 -20.48
N SER A 124 9.03 13.18 -20.00
CA SER A 124 8.49 11.90 -20.40
C SER A 124 7.07 11.78 -19.84
N TYR A 125 6.10 12.33 -20.55
CA TYR A 125 4.70 11.99 -20.31
C TYR A 125 4.52 10.51 -20.65
N SER A 126 4.08 9.72 -19.67
CA SER A 126 3.75 8.34 -19.95
C SER A 126 2.55 8.27 -20.90
N LYS A 127 2.49 7.28 -21.79
CA LYS A 127 1.33 7.01 -22.68
C LYS A 127 -0.01 7.14 -21.91
N ARG A 128 -0.03 6.66 -20.66
CA ARG A 128 -1.20 6.75 -19.78
C ARG A 128 -1.57 8.19 -19.43
N ASP A 129 -0.60 9.08 -19.20
CA ASP A 129 -0.87 10.50 -18.86
C ASP A 129 -1.51 11.22 -20.04
N GLU A 130 -1.06 10.93 -21.25
CA GLU A 130 -1.67 11.51 -22.47
C GLU A 130 -3.10 11.00 -22.67
N ILE A 131 -3.33 9.70 -22.53
CA ILE A 131 -4.67 9.11 -22.66
C ILE A 131 -5.60 9.64 -21.57
N SER A 132 -5.15 9.70 -20.31
CA SER A 132 -5.96 10.21 -19.19
C SER A 132 -6.40 11.66 -19.40
N SER A 133 -5.52 12.50 -19.96
CA SER A 133 -5.85 13.89 -20.32
C SER A 133 -6.92 13.97 -21.43
N LYS A 134 -6.88 13.06 -22.41
CA LYS A 134 -7.88 13.01 -23.49
C LYS A 134 -9.24 12.53 -22.96
N ILE A 135 -9.27 11.56 -22.07
CA ILE A 135 -10.50 11.07 -21.43
C ILE A 135 -11.09 12.10 -20.45
N GLY A 136 -10.24 12.94 -19.83
CA GLY A 136 -10.64 13.93 -18.84
C GLY A 136 -10.65 13.41 -17.41
N VAL A 137 -9.80 12.42 -17.10
CA VAL A 137 -9.63 11.86 -15.76
C VAL A 137 -8.17 11.98 -15.30
N SER A 138 -7.91 11.87 -13.97
CA SER A 138 -6.54 11.87 -13.49
C SER A 138 -5.83 10.56 -13.87
N SER A 139 -4.55 10.63 -14.23
CA SER A 139 -3.72 9.46 -14.52
C SER A 139 -3.67 8.46 -13.36
N SER A 140 -3.71 8.96 -12.12
CA SER A 140 -3.77 8.14 -10.90
C SER A 140 -5.10 7.37 -10.80
N SER A 141 -6.25 8.02 -11.07
CA SER A 141 -7.56 7.35 -11.06
C SER A 141 -7.65 6.30 -12.17
N LEU A 142 -7.18 6.65 -13.37
CA LEU A 142 -7.13 5.72 -14.50
C LEU A 142 -6.25 4.50 -14.18
N GLY A 143 -5.06 4.72 -13.62
CA GLY A 143 -4.18 3.63 -13.21
C GLY A 143 -4.81 2.67 -12.19
N ARG A 144 -5.57 3.20 -11.22
CA ARG A 144 -6.32 2.38 -10.26
C ARG A 144 -7.43 1.58 -10.94
N LEU A 145 -8.21 2.19 -11.82
CA LEU A 145 -9.27 1.51 -12.56
C LEU A 145 -8.73 0.38 -13.45
N LEU A 146 -7.62 0.61 -14.15
CA LEU A 146 -6.94 -0.41 -14.95
C LEU A 146 -6.45 -1.58 -14.11
N PHE A 147 -5.89 -1.29 -12.93
CA PHE A 147 -5.47 -2.32 -11.98
C PHE A 147 -6.65 -3.14 -11.46
N ILE A 148 -7.76 -2.47 -11.06
CA ILE A 148 -8.98 -3.14 -10.61
C ILE A 148 -9.53 -4.03 -11.72
N ARG A 149 -9.67 -3.51 -12.95
CA ARG A 149 -10.16 -4.27 -14.11
C ARG A 149 -9.34 -5.51 -14.37
N LYS A 150 -8.02 -5.41 -14.29
CA LYS A 150 -7.10 -6.53 -14.55
C LYS A 150 -7.29 -7.69 -13.55
N HIS A 151 -7.63 -7.38 -12.31
CA HIS A 151 -7.59 -8.37 -11.23
C HIS A 151 -8.97 -8.72 -10.64
N ASN A 152 -9.94 -7.78 -10.68
CA ASN A 152 -11.29 -7.99 -10.15
C ASN A 152 -12.31 -7.06 -10.83
N THR A 153 -12.78 -7.47 -12.01
CA THR A 153 -13.69 -6.67 -12.86
C THR A 153 -15.04 -6.39 -12.19
N GLU A 154 -15.52 -7.26 -11.29
CA GLU A 154 -16.81 -7.05 -10.63
C GLU A 154 -16.84 -5.79 -9.75
N LEU A 155 -15.70 -5.39 -9.21
CA LEU A 155 -15.61 -4.16 -8.41
C LEU A 155 -15.88 -2.90 -9.23
N ILE A 156 -15.66 -2.90 -10.56
CA ILE A 156 -16.01 -1.77 -11.42
C ILE A 156 -17.52 -1.50 -11.37
N LYS A 157 -18.34 -2.56 -11.40
CA LYS A 157 -19.80 -2.44 -11.27
C LYS A 157 -20.22 -1.86 -9.91
N MET A 158 -19.51 -2.24 -8.84
CA MET A 158 -19.79 -1.72 -7.49
C MET A 158 -19.42 -0.24 -7.37
N ILE A 159 -18.33 0.19 -8.01
CA ILE A 159 -17.94 1.60 -8.07
C ILE A 159 -19.01 2.40 -8.85
N ASP A 160 -19.47 1.91 -10.00
CA ASP A 160 -20.46 2.60 -10.83
C ASP A 160 -21.83 2.70 -10.16
N ARG A 161 -22.14 1.76 -9.25
CA ARG A 161 -23.36 1.81 -8.40
C ARG A 161 -23.19 2.68 -7.14
N GLY A 162 -22.02 3.27 -6.91
CA GLY A 162 -21.72 4.09 -5.73
C GLY A 162 -21.56 3.31 -4.43
N VAL A 163 -21.50 1.98 -4.48
CA VAL A 163 -21.31 1.11 -3.29
C VAL A 163 -19.89 1.22 -2.74
N LEU A 164 -18.90 1.35 -3.62
CA LEU A 164 -17.48 1.50 -3.27
C LEU A 164 -16.87 2.68 -4.02
N THR A 165 -15.86 3.30 -3.43
CA THR A 165 -15.02 4.28 -4.14
C THR A 165 -13.91 3.58 -4.94
N ILE A 166 -13.35 4.25 -5.96
CA ILE A 166 -12.19 3.74 -6.71
C ILE A 166 -11.02 3.39 -5.76
N ARG A 167 -10.82 4.20 -4.71
CA ARG A 167 -9.75 3.97 -3.72
C ARG A 167 -10.00 2.70 -2.91
N GLN A 168 -11.22 2.50 -2.41
CA GLN A 168 -11.58 1.30 -1.63
C GLN A 168 -11.45 0.03 -2.47
N SER A 169 -11.97 0.05 -3.69
CA SER A 169 -11.88 -1.07 -4.64
C SER A 169 -10.43 -1.39 -5.02
N TYR A 170 -9.60 -0.36 -5.24
CA TYR A 170 -8.18 -0.55 -5.51
C TYR A 170 -7.45 -1.21 -4.35
N LEU A 171 -7.68 -0.75 -3.11
CA LEU A 171 -7.09 -1.34 -1.91
C LEU A 171 -7.55 -2.79 -1.70
N GLN A 172 -8.84 -3.06 -1.92
CA GLN A 172 -9.37 -4.42 -1.85
C GLN A 172 -8.71 -5.33 -2.89
N THR A 173 -8.67 -4.92 -4.16
CA THR A 173 -8.02 -5.68 -5.24
C THR A 173 -6.55 -5.92 -4.96
N GLN A 174 -5.85 -4.92 -4.45
CA GLN A 174 -4.44 -5.03 -4.11
C GLN A 174 -4.21 -6.04 -2.97
N ARG A 175 -5.12 -6.12 -1.99
CA ARG A 175 -5.09 -7.15 -0.93
C ARG A 175 -5.25 -8.55 -1.53
N GLU A 176 -6.28 -8.74 -2.37
CA GLU A 176 -6.56 -10.03 -3.02
C GLU A 176 -5.39 -10.51 -3.90
N VAL A 177 -4.77 -9.60 -4.66
CA VAL A 177 -3.60 -9.91 -5.51
C VAL A 177 -2.40 -10.32 -4.65
N ASN A 178 -2.08 -9.54 -3.61
CA ASN A 178 -0.96 -9.85 -2.73
C ASN A 178 -1.17 -11.16 -1.96
N GLU A 179 -2.40 -11.47 -1.55
CA GLU A 179 -2.74 -12.75 -0.93
C GLU A 179 -2.53 -13.92 -1.91
N ARG A 180 -2.97 -13.77 -3.17
CA ARG A 180 -2.73 -14.78 -4.21
C ARG A 180 -1.25 -14.98 -4.52
N GLU A 181 -0.49 -13.89 -4.61
CA GLU A 181 0.96 -13.97 -4.84
C GLU A 181 1.69 -14.56 -3.64
N SER A 182 1.27 -14.22 -2.42
CA SER A 182 1.80 -14.82 -1.19
C SER A 182 1.50 -16.32 -1.13
N ARG A 183 0.27 -16.73 -1.47
CA ARG A 183 -0.08 -18.18 -1.56
C ARG A 183 0.76 -18.90 -2.59
N LYS A 184 0.93 -18.35 -3.80
CA LYS A 184 1.77 -18.94 -4.85
C LYS A 184 3.25 -19.02 -4.47
N LYS A 185 3.77 -18.07 -3.69
CA LYS A 185 5.13 -18.11 -3.15
C LYS A 185 5.27 -19.15 -2.05
N VAL A 186 4.25 -19.32 -1.20
CA VAL A 186 4.20 -20.38 -0.19
C VAL A 186 4.10 -21.77 -0.82
N GLU A 187 3.30 -21.93 -1.87
CA GLU A 187 3.19 -23.21 -2.62
C GLU A 187 4.45 -23.56 -3.44
N LYS A 188 5.27 -22.55 -3.81
CA LYS A 188 6.54 -22.76 -4.55
C LYS A 188 7.79 -22.74 -3.69
N SER A 189 7.72 -22.27 -2.45
CA SER A 189 8.83 -22.39 -1.52
C SER A 189 8.70 -23.71 -0.80
N ASP A 190 9.47 -24.73 -1.21
CA ASP A 190 9.95 -25.75 -0.29
C ASP A 190 10.61 -24.95 0.84
N ILE A 191 9.88 -24.76 1.93
CA ILE A 191 10.41 -24.10 3.14
C ILE A 191 11.48 -25.05 3.67
N ARG A 192 12.75 -24.72 3.41
CA ARG A 192 13.88 -25.46 3.97
C ARG A 192 14.03 -25.10 5.43
N ILE A 193 13.10 -25.57 6.27
CA ILE A 193 13.24 -25.52 7.74
C ILE A 193 14.53 -26.26 8.16
N SER A 194 15.08 -27.12 7.29
CA SER A 194 16.30 -27.90 7.54
C SER A 194 17.56 -27.08 7.84
N ASP A 195 17.60 -25.81 7.44
CA ASP A 195 18.80 -24.97 7.59
C ASP A 195 18.69 -23.98 8.78
N TRP A 196 17.54 -23.97 9.48
CA TRP A 196 17.38 -23.15 10.67
C TRP A 196 18.07 -23.79 11.88
N ARG A 197 18.82 -22.98 12.63
CA ARG A 197 19.26 -23.38 13.96
C ARG A 197 18.14 -23.07 14.95
N PHE A 198 17.41 -24.08 15.41
CA PHE A 198 16.36 -23.93 16.42
C PHE A 198 16.75 -24.62 17.70
N TYR A 199 16.63 -23.90 18.81
CA TYR A 199 16.89 -24.40 20.16
C TYR A 199 15.65 -24.35 21.01
N GLN A 200 15.11 -25.53 21.38
CA GLN A 200 13.93 -25.62 22.24
C GLN A 200 14.36 -25.43 23.71
N LYS A 201 14.72 -24.21 24.06
CA LYS A 201 15.12 -23.79 25.42
C LYS A 201 14.92 -22.28 25.59
N SER A 202 15.09 -21.82 26.85
CA SER A 202 15.10 -20.39 27.13
C SER A 202 16.31 -19.70 26.49
N SER A 203 16.09 -18.56 25.85
CA SER A 203 17.12 -17.67 25.31
C SER A 203 17.84 -16.82 26.37
N HIS A 204 17.56 -17.07 27.66
CA HIS A 204 18.31 -16.45 28.74
C HIS A 204 19.79 -16.85 28.70
N ASP A 205 20.08 -18.05 28.22
CA ASP A 205 21.41 -18.55 27.94
C ASP A 205 21.50 -18.97 26.46
N MET A 206 22.32 -18.27 25.71
CA MET A 206 22.58 -18.52 24.26
C MET A 206 24.04 -18.93 24.06
N SER A 207 24.59 -19.79 24.96
CA SER A 207 25.98 -20.28 24.93
C SER A 207 26.38 -21.00 23.63
N GLU A 208 25.40 -21.44 22.83
CA GLU A 208 25.61 -22.02 21.50
C GLU A 208 26.07 -20.98 20.46
N LEU A 209 25.83 -19.70 20.73
CA LEU A 209 26.23 -18.60 19.88
C LEU A 209 27.50 -17.93 20.39
N LYS A 210 28.39 -17.64 19.46
CA LYS A 210 29.62 -16.89 19.75
C LYS A 210 29.33 -15.41 19.97
N ASP A 211 30.23 -14.72 20.67
CA ASP A 211 30.18 -13.28 20.82
C ASP A 211 30.21 -12.59 19.44
N GLY A 212 29.26 -11.69 19.20
CA GLY A 212 29.20 -10.93 17.96
C GLY A 212 28.82 -11.72 16.70
N GLU A 213 28.30 -12.94 16.82
CA GLU A 213 27.91 -13.79 15.68
C GLU A 213 26.68 -13.31 14.94
N VAL A 214 25.75 -12.65 15.63
CA VAL A 214 24.44 -12.23 15.12
C VAL A 214 24.53 -10.80 14.53
N GLN A 215 24.04 -10.61 13.32
CA GLN A 215 24.02 -9.28 12.68
C GLN A 215 22.75 -8.50 13.03
N THR A 216 21.60 -9.14 13.06
CA THR A 216 20.33 -8.49 13.41
C THR A 216 19.51 -9.38 14.33
N ILE A 217 18.94 -8.77 15.36
CA ILE A 217 17.95 -9.40 16.25
C ILE A 217 16.60 -8.73 15.96
N PHE A 218 15.57 -9.51 15.73
CA PHE A 218 14.19 -9.06 15.71
C PHE A 218 13.34 -9.96 16.56
N THR A 219 12.59 -9.39 17.53
CA THR A 219 11.78 -10.20 18.43
C THR A 219 10.59 -9.46 19.00
N SER A 220 9.59 -10.23 19.43
CA SER A 220 8.44 -9.80 20.19
C SER A 220 8.25 -10.76 21.37
N PRO A 221 8.81 -10.45 22.55
CA PRO A 221 8.68 -11.30 23.73
C PRO A 221 7.23 -11.38 24.22
N PRO A 222 6.90 -12.29 25.13
CA PRO A 222 5.64 -12.27 25.85
C PRO A 222 5.37 -10.89 26.47
N TYR A 223 4.12 -10.37 26.36
CA TYR A 223 3.75 -9.09 26.97
C TYR A 223 3.20 -9.31 28.37
N TRP A 224 3.56 -8.44 29.28
CA TRP A 224 3.09 -8.52 30.65
C TRP A 224 1.56 -8.47 30.74
N ASN A 225 0.98 -9.41 31.47
CA ASN A 225 -0.45 -9.51 31.79
C ASN A 225 -1.40 -9.47 30.57
N LYS A 226 -0.92 -9.87 29.39
CA LYS A 226 -1.75 -9.93 28.17
C LYS A 226 -2.37 -11.30 27.95
N ARG A 227 -1.68 -12.36 28.32
CA ARG A 227 -2.10 -13.75 28.10
C ARG A 227 -1.46 -14.65 29.15
N LEU A 228 -2.15 -15.71 29.50
CA LEU A 228 -1.54 -16.83 30.23
C LEU A 228 -0.73 -17.63 29.19
N TYR A 229 0.59 -17.59 29.34
CA TYR A 229 1.46 -18.48 28.59
C TYR A 229 1.51 -19.81 29.30
N ALA A 230 1.67 -20.93 28.56
CA ALA A 230 1.60 -22.29 29.08
C ALA A 230 2.49 -22.46 30.32
N ASP A 231 2.01 -23.24 31.26
CA ASP A 231 2.70 -23.72 32.49
C ASP A 231 2.86 -22.73 33.65
N GLY A 232 2.23 -21.54 33.60
CA GLY A 232 2.15 -20.66 34.79
C GLY A 232 3.47 -20.08 35.31
N GLY A 233 4.58 -20.34 34.62
CA GLY A 233 5.91 -19.82 34.91
C GLY A 233 6.51 -19.14 33.67
N GLY A 234 7.33 -18.10 33.85
CA GLY A 234 8.02 -17.42 32.76
C GLY A 234 7.60 -15.98 32.55
N LEU A 235 8.22 -15.34 31.56
CA LEU A 235 7.99 -13.93 31.20
C LEU A 235 6.54 -13.69 30.82
N GLY A 236 5.98 -12.55 31.30
CA GLY A 236 4.62 -12.10 31.05
C GLY A 236 3.61 -12.43 32.13
N ASN A 237 3.98 -13.27 33.12
CA ASN A 237 3.12 -13.72 34.25
C ASN A 237 3.57 -13.15 35.59
N GLU A 238 4.47 -12.17 35.61
CA GLU A 238 4.95 -11.52 36.84
C GLU A 238 3.82 -10.84 37.60
N LYS A 239 3.93 -10.77 38.92
CA LYS A 239 2.91 -10.10 39.75
C LYS A 239 2.82 -8.61 39.52
N THR A 240 3.93 -7.98 39.16
CA THR A 240 4.01 -6.53 38.94
C THR A 240 4.69 -6.23 37.61
N SER A 241 4.33 -5.07 37.01
CA SER A 241 4.98 -4.57 35.82
C SER A 241 6.47 -4.28 36.02
N GLU A 242 6.88 -3.95 37.28
CA GLU A 242 8.28 -3.72 37.62
C GLU A 242 9.09 -5.01 37.56
N GLU A 243 8.59 -6.09 38.18
CA GLU A 243 9.21 -7.41 38.08
C GLU A 243 9.37 -7.87 36.62
N PHE A 244 8.34 -7.66 35.79
CA PHE A 244 8.42 -7.94 34.34
C PHE A 244 9.53 -7.16 33.66
N VAL A 245 9.61 -5.84 33.90
CA VAL A 245 10.66 -4.99 33.32
C VAL A 245 12.05 -5.49 33.68
N ILE A 246 12.25 -5.86 34.93
CA ILE A 246 13.52 -6.41 35.43
C ILE A 246 13.80 -7.76 34.73
N ASN A 247 12.87 -8.69 34.78
CA ASN A 247 13.05 -10.06 34.27
C ASN A 247 13.29 -10.06 32.76
N LEU A 248 12.53 -9.26 31.97
CA LEU A 248 12.73 -9.15 30.54
C LEU A 248 14.10 -8.54 30.21
N SER A 249 14.50 -7.49 30.95
CA SER A 249 15.81 -6.87 30.73
C SER A 249 16.96 -7.83 31.03
N GLU A 250 16.87 -8.60 32.11
CA GLU A 250 17.84 -9.65 32.44
C GLU A 250 17.89 -10.73 31.35
N HIS A 251 16.71 -11.16 30.87
CA HIS A 251 16.61 -12.17 29.81
C HIS A 251 17.26 -11.70 28.50
N LEU A 252 17.19 -10.41 28.18
CA LEU A 252 17.76 -9.83 26.97
C LEU A 252 19.26 -9.49 27.10
N LYS A 253 19.91 -9.74 28.25
CA LYS A 253 21.35 -9.45 28.44
C LYS A 253 22.23 -10.19 27.42
N ASP A 254 21.95 -11.48 27.19
CA ASP A 254 22.75 -12.28 26.28
C ASP A 254 22.60 -11.83 24.80
N CYS A 255 21.50 -11.18 24.46
CA CYS A 255 21.33 -10.53 23.16
C CYS A 255 22.45 -9.52 22.87
N LYS A 256 22.95 -8.82 23.92
CA LYS A 256 24.03 -7.85 23.74
C LYS A 256 25.37 -8.52 23.47
N ARG A 257 25.64 -9.67 24.06
CA ARG A 257 26.85 -10.47 23.84
C ARG A 257 26.90 -10.99 22.40
N VAL A 258 25.83 -11.68 21.99
CA VAL A 258 25.78 -12.35 20.66
C VAL A 258 25.65 -11.39 19.49
N LEU A 259 25.13 -10.17 19.68
CA LEU A 259 24.99 -9.18 18.65
C LEU A 259 26.35 -8.65 18.18
N ASN A 260 26.57 -8.52 16.87
CA ASN A 260 27.73 -7.90 16.28
C ASN A 260 27.85 -6.41 16.72
N ASN A 261 29.06 -5.87 16.75
CA ASN A 261 29.29 -4.47 17.12
C ASN A 261 28.64 -3.49 16.14
N LYS A 262 28.48 -3.90 14.87
CA LYS A 262 27.73 -3.16 13.83
C LYS A 262 26.31 -3.67 13.66
N GLY A 263 25.83 -4.53 14.54
CA GLY A 263 24.52 -5.13 14.50
C GLY A 263 23.43 -4.23 15.06
N SER A 264 22.19 -4.63 14.79
CA SER A 264 20.95 -3.94 15.21
C SER A 264 20.01 -4.88 15.93
N PHE A 265 19.33 -4.36 16.95
CA PHE A 265 18.32 -5.09 17.71
C PHE A 265 16.98 -4.36 17.62
N PHE A 266 15.96 -5.05 17.11
CA PHE A 266 14.59 -4.56 17.03
C PHE A 266 13.70 -5.30 18.01
N LEU A 267 13.14 -4.56 18.97
CA LEU A 267 12.29 -5.08 20.04
C LEU A 267 10.86 -4.56 19.86
N ASN A 268 9.94 -5.46 19.52
CA ASN A 268 8.51 -5.13 19.43
C ASN A 268 7.84 -5.34 20.78
N LEU A 269 7.16 -4.31 21.29
CA LEU A 269 6.44 -4.34 22.56
C LEU A 269 5.11 -3.59 22.47
N GLY A 270 4.06 -4.19 23.03
CA GLY A 270 2.79 -3.55 23.30
C GLY A 270 2.64 -3.20 24.77
N ASP A 271 1.84 -2.16 25.07
CA ASP A 271 1.56 -1.73 26.45
C ASP A 271 0.30 -2.38 27.02
N THR A 272 0.11 -2.31 28.33
CA THR A 272 -0.97 -2.94 29.07
C THR A 272 -1.59 -1.96 30.07
N PHE A 273 -2.89 -2.07 30.27
CA PHE A 273 -3.61 -1.40 31.33
C PHE A 273 -3.74 -2.31 32.57
N LEU A 274 -3.52 -1.75 33.73
CA LEU A 274 -3.86 -2.34 35.02
C LEU A 274 -4.71 -1.35 35.81
N ASN A 275 -5.90 -1.76 36.26
CA ASN A 275 -6.82 -0.89 37.01
C ASN A 275 -7.11 0.44 36.30
N SER A 276 -7.32 0.40 34.98
CA SER A 276 -7.54 1.58 34.11
C SER A 276 -6.34 2.53 33.98
N ASP A 277 -5.17 2.16 34.47
CA ASP A 277 -3.92 2.91 34.36
C ASP A 277 -2.99 2.25 33.32
N LEU A 278 -2.50 3.04 32.37
CA LEU A 278 -1.57 2.59 31.33
C LEU A 278 -0.17 2.44 31.93
N GLN A 279 0.37 1.25 31.93
CA GLN A 279 1.58 0.92 32.69
C GLN A 279 2.89 1.40 32.08
N ASN A 280 2.87 1.88 30.83
CA ASN A 280 4.05 2.38 30.11
C ASN A 280 5.23 1.38 30.10
N VAL A 281 4.92 0.10 30.09
CA VAL A 281 5.89 -1.01 30.18
C VAL A 281 6.96 -0.93 29.08
N PRO A 282 6.62 -0.68 27.80
CA PRO A 282 7.62 -0.65 26.72
C PRO A 282 8.73 0.37 26.97
N HIS A 283 8.39 1.59 27.41
CA HIS A 283 9.39 2.63 27.64
C HIS A 283 10.22 2.40 28.89
N ARG A 284 9.65 1.74 29.92
CA ARG A 284 10.37 1.34 31.11
C ARG A 284 11.42 0.28 30.80
N VAL A 285 11.08 -0.72 29.95
CA VAL A 285 12.05 -1.70 29.44
C VAL A 285 13.19 -1.00 28.70
N ILE A 286 12.86 -0.06 27.81
CA ILE A 286 13.89 0.70 27.08
C ILE A 286 14.75 1.55 28.01
N GLY A 287 14.17 2.16 29.04
CA GLY A 287 14.91 2.90 30.07
C GLY A 287 15.96 2.01 30.73
N ARG A 288 15.59 0.76 31.07
CA ARG A 288 16.51 -0.21 31.67
C ARG A 288 17.60 -0.64 30.68
N LEU A 289 17.24 -1.02 29.46
CA LEU A 289 18.22 -1.40 28.42
C LEU A 289 19.22 -0.27 28.10
N LYS A 290 18.77 0.99 28.12
CA LYS A 290 19.68 2.15 28.00
C LYS A 290 20.65 2.24 29.18
N SER A 291 20.22 1.97 30.40
CA SER A 291 21.09 1.91 31.57
C SER A 291 22.12 0.77 31.45
N ASP A 292 21.76 -0.31 30.75
CA ASP A 292 22.64 -1.42 30.41
C ASP A 292 23.57 -1.13 29.21
N GLY A 293 23.58 0.14 28.73
CA GLY A 293 24.46 0.65 27.67
C GLY A 293 24.01 0.37 26.23
N TRP A 294 22.71 0.12 26.01
CA TRP A 294 22.15 0.15 24.68
C TRP A 294 21.91 1.58 24.20
N ILE A 295 22.05 1.83 22.90
CA ILE A 295 21.76 3.10 22.25
C ILE A 295 20.44 2.97 21.51
N LEU A 296 19.40 3.72 21.90
CA LEU A 296 18.14 3.78 21.18
C LEU A 296 18.26 4.69 19.96
N ARG A 297 18.07 4.14 18.76
CA ARG A 297 18.13 4.86 17.49
C ARG A 297 16.78 5.42 17.06
N ASN A 298 15.72 4.60 17.12
CA ASN A 298 14.37 4.99 16.78
C ASN A 298 13.36 4.30 17.68
N THR A 299 12.25 4.99 17.91
CA THR A 299 11.00 4.43 18.39
C THR A 299 10.03 4.41 17.22
N ILE A 300 9.78 3.25 16.65
CA ILE A 300 8.90 3.07 15.51
C ILE A 300 7.49 2.81 16.05
N ILE A 301 6.50 3.54 15.56
CA ILE A 301 5.09 3.32 15.85
C ILE A 301 4.51 2.42 14.75
N TRP A 302 4.20 1.19 15.09
CA TRP A 302 3.46 0.31 14.20
C TRP A 302 1.96 0.45 14.44
N SER A 303 1.27 1.16 13.54
CA SER A 303 -0.18 1.36 13.57
C SER A 303 -0.91 0.13 13.05
N LYS A 304 -1.83 -0.41 13.87
CA LYS A 304 -2.63 -1.59 13.53
C LYS A 304 -3.84 -1.20 12.71
N THR A 305 -4.03 -1.84 11.57
CA THR A 305 -5.20 -1.64 10.69
C THR A 305 -6.51 -2.11 11.31
N ASN A 306 -6.45 -3.22 12.07
CA ASN A 306 -7.59 -3.81 12.77
C ASN A 306 -7.23 -4.04 14.24
N PRO A 307 -7.19 -2.99 15.06
CA PRO A 307 -6.98 -3.15 16.49
C PRO A 307 -8.14 -3.93 17.11
N LYS A 308 -7.83 -4.78 18.11
CA LYS A 308 -8.88 -5.47 18.85
C LYS A 308 -9.77 -4.41 19.52
N PRO A 309 -11.10 -4.45 19.30
CA PRO A 309 -12.01 -3.51 19.95
C PRO A 309 -11.85 -3.53 21.47
N SER A 310 -11.81 -2.36 22.09
CA SER A 310 -11.84 -2.23 23.54
C SER A 310 -13.28 -2.12 24.02
N SER A 311 -13.63 -2.82 25.07
CA SER A 311 -14.92 -2.65 25.77
C SER A 311 -14.94 -1.46 26.71
N SER A 312 -13.82 -0.77 26.89
CA SER A 312 -13.71 0.40 27.73
C SER A 312 -14.54 1.57 27.20
N LYS A 313 -15.23 2.27 28.10
CA LYS A 313 -16.01 3.48 27.80
C LYS A 313 -15.26 4.77 28.18
N SER A 314 -14.09 4.67 28.80
CA SER A 314 -13.38 5.79 29.42
C SER A 314 -11.99 6.05 28.83
N ASN A 315 -11.50 5.20 27.91
CA ASN A 315 -10.21 5.40 27.24
C ASN A 315 -10.27 4.97 25.78
N LEU A 316 -9.30 5.40 24.98
CA LEU A 316 -9.18 5.06 23.59
C LEU A 316 -8.76 3.59 23.40
N THR A 317 -9.19 2.98 22.29
CA THR A 317 -8.71 1.64 21.89
C THR A 317 -7.23 1.71 21.51
N PRO A 318 -6.35 0.91 22.13
CA PRO A 318 -4.95 0.81 21.71
C PRO A 318 -4.85 0.33 20.27
N SER A 319 -4.32 1.16 19.39
CA SER A 319 -4.27 0.92 17.95
C SER A 319 -2.86 0.86 17.38
N TYR A 320 -1.85 0.79 18.23
CA TYR A 320 -0.45 0.69 17.83
C TYR A 320 0.37 -0.16 18.80
N GLU A 321 1.54 -0.55 18.35
CA GLU A 321 2.63 -1.11 19.15
C GLU A 321 3.93 -0.39 18.83
N PHE A 322 4.92 -0.54 19.72
CA PHE A 322 6.24 0.05 19.54
C PHE A 322 7.21 -0.98 18.98
N ILE A 323 8.08 -0.56 18.06
CA ILE A 323 9.27 -1.31 17.67
C ILE A 323 10.48 -0.42 17.96
N PHE A 324 11.29 -0.82 18.91
CA PHE A 324 12.46 -0.06 19.33
C PHE A 324 13.70 -0.55 18.57
N HIS A 325 14.38 0.35 17.87
CA HIS A 325 15.66 0.06 17.24
C HIS A 325 16.80 0.42 18.15
N LEU A 326 17.51 -0.60 18.62
CA LEU A 326 18.62 -0.52 19.55
C LEU A 326 19.92 -0.97 18.88
N VAL A 327 21.04 -0.35 19.23
CA VAL A 327 22.38 -0.70 18.74
C VAL A 327 23.42 -0.63 19.88
N LYS A 328 24.57 -1.28 19.71
CA LYS A 328 25.70 -1.20 20.64
C LYS A 328 26.57 0.03 20.39
N SER A 329 26.65 0.48 19.14
CA SER A 329 27.46 1.60 18.66
C SER A 329 26.70 2.43 17.63
N THR A 330 27.07 3.68 17.48
CA THR A 330 26.54 4.54 16.39
C THR A 330 27.13 4.20 15.02
N ASP A 331 28.22 3.43 14.97
CA ASP A 331 28.78 2.85 13.74
C ASP A 331 28.17 1.45 13.50
N TYR A 332 26.92 1.40 13.07
CA TYR A 332 26.18 0.17 12.76
C TYR A 332 25.85 0.11 11.27
N LEU A 333 25.65 -1.11 10.74
CA LEU A 333 25.23 -1.32 9.36
C LEU A 333 23.79 -0.78 9.17
N TYR A 334 23.63 0.13 8.20
CA TYR A 334 22.32 0.66 7.85
C TYR A 334 22.18 0.91 6.35
N ASN A 335 21.43 0.03 5.69
CA ASN A 335 21.08 0.15 4.27
C ASN A 335 19.83 0.99 4.15
N ARG A 336 19.97 2.19 3.64
CA ARG A 336 18.84 3.10 3.48
C ARG A 336 17.81 2.54 2.50
N THR A 337 16.57 2.40 2.96
CA THR A 337 15.42 2.06 2.11
C THR A 337 14.63 3.33 1.81
N PRO A 338 14.83 3.99 0.66
CA PRO A 338 14.12 5.22 0.34
C PRO A 338 12.65 4.93 0.00
N THR A 339 11.74 5.76 0.50
CA THR A 339 10.36 5.75 0.03
C THR A 339 10.25 6.51 -1.28
N LYS A 340 9.40 6.03 -2.22
CA LYS A 340 9.13 6.77 -3.46
C LYS A 340 8.60 8.16 -3.12
N LEU A 341 9.16 9.17 -3.80
CA LEU A 341 8.59 10.52 -3.76
C LEU A 341 7.21 10.49 -4.42
N ASN A 342 6.21 11.04 -3.75
CA ASN A 342 4.96 11.35 -4.43
C ASN A 342 5.24 12.45 -5.45
N SER A 343 4.67 12.35 -6.65
CA SER A 343 4.77 13.36 -7.71
C SER A 343 4.33 14.76 -7.26
N ASP A 344 3.53 14.81 -6.20
CA ASP A 344 3.00 16.04 -5.59
C ASP A 344 3.85 16.57 -4.42
N SER A 345 5.05 16.03 -4.21
CA SER A 345 5.97 16.54 -3.18
C SER A 345 6.37 17.96 -3.55
N LYS A 346 5.65 18.93 -2.99
CA LYS A 346 5.95 20.35 -3.14
C LYS A 346 7.32 20.65 -2.52
N ILE A 347 8.09 21.52 -3.16
CA ILE A 347 9.28 22.11 -2.58
C ILE A 347 8.84 22.81 -1.30
N SER A 348 9.19 22.25 -0.15
CA SER A 348 8.93 22.90 1.14
C SER A 348 10.17 23.67 1.59
N LEU A 349 9.94 24.87 2.04
CA LEU A 349 11.01 25.60 2.74
C LEU A 349 11.24 24.93 4.10
N PRO A 350 12.48 24.60 4.48
CA PRO A 350 12.74 24.05 5.80
C PRO A 350 12.36 25.09 6.87
N PRO A 351 11.91 24.63 8.04
CA PRO A 351 11.63 25.55 9.15
C PRO A 351 12.91 26.30 9.51
N ARG A 352 12.77 27.58 9.87
CA ARG A 352 13.90 28.38 10.34
C ARG A 352 14.44 27.76 11.62
N HIS A 353 15.71 27.40 11.61
CA HIS A 353 16.37 26.91 12.83
C HIS A 353 16.74 28.09 13.74
N ARG A 354 16.38 27.98 15.01
CA ARG A 354 16.82 28.91 16.03
C ARG A 354 18.29 28.61 16.38
N LYS A 355 19.15 29.58 16.25
CA LYS A 355 20.56 29.49 16.64
C LYS A 355 20.70 29.54 18.16
N SER A 356 21.85 29.14 18.68
CA SER A 356 22.17 29.20 20.11
C SER A 356 22.11 30.62 20.71
N ASP A 357 22.29 31.65 19.88
CA ASP A 357 22.15 33.07 20.24
C ASP A 357 20.69 33.60 20.26
N GLY A 358 19.71 32.72 20.03
CA GLY A 358 18.31 33.08 19.98
C GLY A 358 17.80 33.62 18.63
N THR A 359 18.67 33.90 17.68
CA THR A 359 18.32 34.38 16.34
C THR A 359 17.91 33.23 15.42
N TYR A 360 17.23 33.53 14.30
CA TYR A 360 16.87 32.55 13.30
C TYR A 360 17.84 32.58 12.13
N SER A 361 18.09 31.39 11.53
CA SER A 361 18.90 31.29 10.32
C SER A 361 18.31 32.17 9.21
N SER A 362 19.15 33.01 8.59
CA SER A 362 18.76 33.87 7.48
C SER A 362 18.75 33.14 6.12
N THR A 363 19.41 32.00 6.04
CA THR A 363 19.53 31.24 4.78
C THR A 363 18.46 30.16 4.72
N ILE A 364 17.46 30.38 3.91
CA ILE A 364 16.43 29.39 3.58
C ILE A 364 16.82 28.80 2.22
N SER A 365 17.44 27.63 2.24
CA SER A 365 17.60 26.85 1.01
C SER A 365 16.37 26.00 0.79
N PRO A 366 15.72 26.05 -0.38
CA PRO A 366 14.59 25.18 -0.67
C PRO A 366 15.04 23.72 -0.60
N TYR A 367 14.27 22.87 0.07
CA TYR A 367 14.49 21.43 0.06
C TYR A 367 14.13 20.90 -1.33
N ILE A 368 15.12 20.46 -2.07
CA ILE A 368 14.93 19.76 -3.34
C ILE A 368 14.99 18.27 -3.03
N PRO A 369 13.87 17.53 -3.22
CA PRO A 369 13.86 16.10 -3.01
C PRO A 369 14.89 15.42 -3.92
N LYS A 370 15.70 14.52 -3.36
CA LYS A 370 16.62 13.72 -4.15
C LYS A 370 15.83 12.73 -5.01
N SER A 371 16.32 12.46 -6.22
CA SER A 371 15.71 11.50 -7.16
C SER A 371 15.53 10.08 -6.58
N GLU A 372 16.35 9.72 -5.60
CA GLU A 372 16.32 8.43 -4.89
C GLU A 372 15.17 8.28 -3.90
N GLY A 373 14.37 9.33 -3.66
CA GLY A 373 13.31 9.34 -2.67
C GLY A 373 13.76 9.87 -1.31
N LYS A 374 12.82 9.96 -0.36
CA LYS A 374 13.06 10.40 1.02
C LYS A 374 13.33 9.20 1.93
N ASN A 375 13.98 9.44 3.06
CA ASN A 375 14.06 8.44 4.14
C ASN A 375 12.67 8.02 4.59
N MET A 376 12.56 6.73 4.93
CA MET A 376 11.37 6.19 5.55
C MET A 376 11.17 6.81 6.93
N GLY A 377 9.91 7.15 7.26
CA GLY A 377 9.56 7.63 8.59
C GLY A 377 9.43 6.48 9.60
N ASP A 378 9.36 6.84 10.87
CA ASP A 378 9.19 5.92 12.01
C ASP A 378 7.73 5.70 12.42
N TYR A 379 6.78 6.18 11.62
CA TYR A 379 5.35 5.88 11.74
C TYR A 379 4.92 4.92 10.63
N TRP A 380 4.70 3.65 10.97
CA TRP A 380 4.37 2.58 10.04
C TRP A 380 2.88 2.28 10.08
N ASN A 381 2.18 2.73 9.04
CA ASN A 381 0.75 2.54 8.82
C ASN A 381 0.46 1.49 7.74
N GLU A 382 -0.79 1.37 7.31
CA GLU A 382 -1.24 0.46 6.25
C GLU A 382 -0.47 0.57 4.93
N GLU A 383 0.10 1.73 4.63
CA GLU A 383 0.83 1.94 3.38
C GLU A 383 2.21 1.26 3.43
N ILE A 384 2.76 1.13 4.62
CA ILE A 384 4.08 0.55 4.88
C ILE A 384 3.93 -0.90 5.36
N VAL A 385 3.02 -1.15 6.30
CA VAL A 385 2.87 -2.45 6.98
C VAL A 385 1.41 -2.82 7.10
N ARG A 386 1.04 -4.03 6.65
CA ARG A 386 -0.31 -4.57 6.80
C ARG A 386 -0.39 -5.41 8.07
N THR A 387 -1.53 -5.36 8.75
CA THR A 387 -1.79 -6.23 9.91
C THR A 387 -1.87 -7.69 9.47
N ALA A 388 -1.22 -8.59 10.19
CA ALA A 388 -1.36 -10.03 9.98
C ALA A 388 -2.80 -10.45 10.31
N VAL A 389 -3.39 -11.25 9.43
CA VAL A 389 -4.63 -11.98 9.72
C VAL A 389 -4.24 -13.26 10.47
N ALA A 390 -5.06 -13.67 11.44
CA ALA A 390 -4.80 -14.84 12.29
C ALA A 390 -4.45 -16.12 11.51
N ASN A 391 -3.84 -17.09 12.17
CA ASN A 391 -3.21 -18.32 11.70
C ASN A 391 -3.88 -19.11 10.55
N GLN A 392 -5.19 -19.00 10.37
CA GLN A 392 -5.92 -19.71 9.30
C GLN A 392 -5.49 -19.31 7.88
N SER A 393 -4.85 -18.16 7.70
CA SER A 393 -4.36 -17.71 6.41
C SER A 393 -2.94 -18.19 6.06
N LEU A 394 -2.24 -18.83 7.00
CA LEU A 394 -0.86 -19.28 6.82
C LEU A 394 -0.72 -20.80 6.70
N GLY A 395 -1.83 -21.55 6.81
CA GLY A 395 -1.82 -23.03 6.73
C GLY A 395 -1.07 -23.70 7.89
N ILE A 396 -0.94 -23.03 9.05
CA ILE A 396 -0.27 -23.58 10.23
C ILE A 396 -1.36 -24.16 11.13
N GLU A 397 -1.36 -25.47 11.31
CA GLU A 397 -2.14 -26.16 12.34
C GLU A 397 -1.46 -25.94 13.69
N GLY A 398 -2.14 -25.25 14.62
CA GLY A 398 -1.67 -25.00 15.99
C GLY A 398 -2.08 -23.61 16.51
N GLU A 399 -2.26 -23.50 17.83
CA GLU A 399 -2.67 -22.26 18.52
C GLU A 399 -1.50 -21.28 18.69
N HIS A 400 -0.90 -20.76 17.61
CA HIS A 400 -0.01 -19.61 17.75
C HIS A 400 -0.84 -18.34 17.92
N LEU A 401 -0.81 -17.79 19.13
CA LEU A 401 -1.77 -16.80 19.60
C LEU A 401 -1.55 -15.36 19.09
N ALA A 402 -0.42 -15.03 18.44
CA ALA A 402 -0.15 -13.64 18.02
C ALA A 402 0.90 -13.49 16.89
N PRO A 403 0.61 -13.91 15.65
CA PRO A 403 1.54 -13.62 14.56
C PRO A 403 1.56 -12.13 14.27
N PHE A 404 2.76 -11.58 14.07
CA PHE A 404 2.92 -10.22 13.56
C PHE A 404 3.17 -10.24 12.03
N PRO A 405 2.87 -9.14 11.31
CA PRO A 405 3.01 -9.13 9.85
C PRO A 405 4.46 -9.21 9.41
N LYS A 406 4.72 -9.96 8.33
CA LYS A 406 6.08 -10.14 7.80
C LYS A 406 6.79 -8.82 7.46
N GLN A 407 6.04 -7.77 7.11
CA GLN A 407 6.59 -6.47 6.71
C GLN A 407 7.33 -5.77 7.85
N ILE A 408 6.87 -5.88 9.11
CA ILE A 408 7.59 -5.27 10.24
C ILE A 408 8.91 -5.96 10.53
N ILE A 409 9.09 -7.19 10.04
CA ILE A 409 10.34 -7.95 10.11
C ILE A 409 11.21 -7.65 8.89
N THR A 410 10.61 -7.66 7.69
CA THR A 410 11.32 -7.53 6.41
C THR A 410 12.13 -6.25 6.33
N LEU A 411 11.53 -5.12 6.73
CA LEU A 411 12.18 -3.81 6.64
C LEU A 411 13.43 -3.71 7.53
N PRO A 412 13.35 -4.04 8.85
CA PRO A 412 14.52 -4.09 9.72
C PRO A 412 15.65 -4.97 9.18
N ILE A 413 15.34 -6.20 8.75
CA ILE A 413 16.35 -7.13 8.24
C ILE A 413 17.04 -6.57 6.99
N LEU A 414 16.29 -6.04 6.01
CA LEU A 414 16.85 -5.42 4.80
C LEU A 414 17.75 -4.21 5.12
N GLN A 415 17.36 -3.42 6.13
CA GLN A 415 18.09 -2.21 6.50
C GLN A 415 19.37 -2.49 7.28
N THR A 416 19.47 -3.63 7.97
CA THR A 416 20.56 -3.84 8.95
C THR A 416 21.31 -5.15 8.77
N SER A 417 21.09 -5.85 7.64
CA SER A 417 21.84 -7.07 7.30
C SER A 417 22.09 -7.21 5.81
N GLU A 418 23.09 -8.02 5.46
CA GLU A 418 23.41 -8.45 4.10
C GLU A 418 23.00 -9.92 3.89
N ILE A 419 23.03 -10.39 2.61
CA ILE A 419 22.81 -11.81 2.26
C ILE A 419 23.81 -12.68 3.02
N GLY A 420 23.34 -13.77 3.63
CA GLY A 420 24.14 -14.71 4.40
C GLY A 420 24.39 -14.32 5.85
N ASP A 421 24.02 -13.11 6.29
CA ASP A 421 24.12 -12.71 7.69
C ASP A 421 23.19 -13.52 8.58
N LEU A 422 23.58 -13.71 9.86
CA LEU A 422 22.81 -14.42 10.85
C LEU A 422 21.81 -13.50 11.56
N ILE A 423 20.56 -13.89 11.54
CA ILE A 423 19.44 -13.21 12.21
C ILE A 423 18.96 -14.05 13.37
N LEU A 424 18.72 -13.41 14.52
CA LEU A 424 18.25 -14.09 15.75
C LEU A 424 16.84 -13.62 16.11
N ASP A 425 16.00 -14.58 16.51
CA ASP A 425 14.77 -14.33 17.26
C ASP A 425 14.80 -15.14 18.59
N PRO A 426 15.05 -14.48 19.73
CA PRO A 426 15.10 -15.15 21.03
C PRO A 426 13.73 -15.59 21.59
N PHE A 427 12.61 -15.26 20.89
CA PHE A 427 11.25 -15.69 21.22
C PHE A 427 10.50 -16.06 19.94
N CYS A 428 11.04 -17.01 19.20
CA CYS A 428 10.72 -17.19 17.79
C CYS A 428 9.31 -17.74 17.50
N GLY A 429 8.65 -18.35 18.48
CA GLY A 429 7.31 -18.90 18.32
C GLY A 429 7.21 -19.80 17.08
N SER A 430 6.26 -19.51 16.20
CA SER A 430 6.07 -20.23 14.92
C SER A 430 7.10 -19.91 13.83
N GLY A 431 8.18 -19.17 14.11
CA GLY A 431 9.29 -18.92 13.19
C GLY A 431 9.02 -17.90 12.09
N ASN A 432 8.20 -16.90 12.33
CA ASN A 432 7.92 -15.86 11.32
C ASN A 432 9.18 -15.10 10.87
N VAL A 433 10.12 -14.85 11.78
CA VAL A 433 11.41 -14.23 11.45
C VAL A 433 12.22 -15.14 10.52
N GLY A 434 12.30 -16.45 10.84
CA GLY A 434 12.99 -17.44 10.01
C GLY A 434 12.43 -17.51 8.59
N ARG A 435 11.09 -17.51 8.42
CA ARG A 435 10.47 -17.49 7.09
C ARG A 435 10.78 -16.23 6.29
N VAL A 436 10.99 -15.10 6.95
CA VAL A 436 11.45 -13.89 6.27
C VAL A 436 12.93 -14.01 5.90
N CYS A 437 13.75 -14.61 6.76
CA CYS A 437 15.16 -14.88 6.48
C CYS A 437 15.33 -15.75 5.24
N ASP A 438 14.54 -16.82 5.08
CA ASP A 438 14.58 -17.68 3.88
C ASP A 438 14.33 -16.89 2.60
N VAL A 439 13.30 -16.02 2.62
CA VAL A 439 12.96 -15.18 1.45
C VAL A 439 14.05 -14.16 1.13
N LEU A 440 14.75 -13.68 2.15
CA LEU A 440 15.79 -12.67 2.03
C LEU A 440 17.21 -13.26 1.92
N GLU A 441 17.33 -14.57 1.88
CA GLU A 441 18.62 -15.28 1.80
C GLU A 441 19.54 -14.95 3.01
N ARG A 442 18.96 -14.89 4.23
CA ARG A 442 19.66 -14.73 5.50
C ARG A 442 19.65 -16.03 6.26
N ASN A 443 20.68 -16.28 7.07
CA ASN A 443 20.69 -17.39 8.00
C ASN A 443 19.81 -17.06 9.23
N PHE A 444 19.21 -18.07 9.85
CA PHE A 444 18.32 -17.88 10.97
C PHE A 444 18.71 -18.74 12.18
N VAL A 445 18.57 -18.17 13.36
CA VAL A 445 18.60 -18.87 14.64
C VAL A 445 17.44 -18.43 15.52
N GLY A 446 16.73 -19.39 16.11
CA GLY A 446 15.58 -19.13 16.95
C GLY A 446 15.63 -19.89 18.25
N TYR A 447 15.08 -19.29 19.31
CA TYR A 447 14.87 -19.91 20.63
C TYR A 447 13.39 -19.84 20.98
N ASP A 448 12.84 -20.91 21.53
CA ASP A 448 11.52 -20.94 22.16
C ASP A 448 11.43 -22.10 23.16
N LEU A 449 10.61 -21.95 24.20
CA LEU A 449 10.35 -23.01 25.17
C LEU A 449 9.49 -24.12 24.55
N SER A 450 8.65 -23.79 23.59
CA SER A 450 7.75 -24.72 22.91
C SER A 450 8.22 -24.96 21.49
N ASN A 451 8.00 -26.17 20.96
CA ASN A 451 8.27 -26.43 19.55
C ASN A 451 7.01 -26.18 18.70
N TYR A 452 6.91 -25.01 18.10
CA TYR A 452 5.83 -24.65 17.16
C TYR A 452 6.23 -24.88 15.69
N LEU A 453 7.40 -25.49 15.43
CA LEU A 453 7.95 -25.69 14.09
C LEU A 453 7.71 -27.11 13.56
N SER A 454 7.17 -28.00 14.40
CA SER A 454 6.87 -29.40 14.06
C SER A 454 5.57 -29.53 13.29
#